data_167b574cce75e9d0d3248cddb66c7ba5
#
_entry.id   167b574cce75e9d0d3248cddb66c7ba5
#
_cell.length_a   1.000
_cell.length_b   1.000
_cell.length_c   1.000
_cell.angle_alpha   90.00
_cell.angle_beta   90.00
_cell.angle_gamma   90.00
#
_symmetry.space_group_name_H-M   'P 1'
#
loop_
_entity.id
_entity.type
_entity.pdbx_description
1 polymer ?
#
loop_
_entity_poly.entity_id
_entity_poly.type
_entity_poly.pdbx_seq_one_letter_code
_entity_poly.pdbx_strand_id
1 'polypeptide(L)'
;MQDIASFIALNRFGLGVGPRDLEATGQDPKGWVAAQIRPFQTVPRALARFPEAAEINQQIHTARISDSREQKKKIRRKLRESATAELLARAEYQIATPTPFAERMVLFWSNHFTVSRSKGIIAPTLPAFEREAIRPHIFKRFEDMLIAVTSHPSMLGYLDNNVSIGPNSQAGRRGRGLNENLAREILELHTLGVDGGYTQDDVREFARALTGWTHGGTVPKKQKTIRSGAFEFREVMHEPGPKTVLGKTYREDGMKEGLAILKDLARHPATARHIATKLARHFIADTPPQGAVDHLARVFQNKRGDLAALSRALIELDTVWAEPMPKVKTPYELVISTFRALGAKTLNRRMLTLPLKTLAQEPFNAPSPQGWPDQADHWLAPEALLRRIEWIRAISARLPVTEPPVQLLERVIGPVASDTTRAMIDGAPSADAATALVLASAEFQRR
;
A
#
# COMPACT_ATOMS: atom_id res chain seq x y z
N MET A 1 -6.58 29.10 -15.30
CA MET A 1 -7.23 28.84 -13.99
C MET A 1 -7.45 27.33 -13.87
N GLN A 2 -7.14 26.75 -12.72
CA GLN A 2 -7.48 25.36 -12.43
C GLN A 2 -9.00 25.23 -12.35
N ASP A 3 -9.59 24.22 -12.98
CA ASP A 3 -11.00 23.89 -12.82
C ASP A 3 -11.21 22.81 -11.74
N ILE A 4 -12.47 22.58 -11.36
CA ILE A 4 -12.82 21.55 -10.36
C ILE A 4 -12.38 20.15 -10.81
N ALA A 5 -12.49 19.82 -12.08
CA ALA A 5 -12.10 18.50 -12.59
C ALA A 5 -10.58 18.28 -12.51
N SER A 6 -9.78 19.31 -12.83
CA SER A 6 -8.33 19.28 -12.64
C SER A 6 -7.95 19.15 -11.17
N PHE A 7 -8.65 19.88 -10.27
CA PHE A 7 -8.45 19.73 -8.82
C PHE A 7 -8.69 18.30 -8.37
N ILE A 8 -9.80 17.68 -8.77
CA ILE A 8 -10.14 16.29 -8.44
C ILE A 8 -9.11 15.33 -9.02
N ALA A 9 -8.72 15.49 -10.28
CA ALA A 9 -7.71 14.64 -10.92
C ALA A 9 -6.38 14.64 -10.14
N LEU A 10 -5.91 15.81 -9.73
CA LEU A 10 -4.61 15.96 -9.08
C LEU A 10 -4.62 15.62 -7.59
N ASN A 11 -5.71 15.86 -6.88
CA ASN A 11 -5.79 15.58 -5.44
C ASN A 11 -6.41 14.22 -5.10
N ARG A 12 -7.51 13.83 -5.75
CA ARG A 12 -8.21 12.58 -5.47
C ARG A 12 -7.56 11.40 -6.16
N PHE A 13 -7.32 11.51 -7.46
CA PHE A 13 -6.64 10.47 -8.23
C PHE A 13 -5.12 10.58 -8.13
N GLY A 14 -4.59 11.80 -8.05
CA GLY A 14 -3.16 12.05 -7.87
C GLY A 14 -2.72 12.08 -6.39
N LEU A 15 -1.56 12.68 -6.15
CA LEU A 15 -0.94 12.83 -4.84
C LEU A 15 -0.83 14.29 -4.39
N GLY A 16 -1.69 15.17 -4.90
CA GLY A 16 -1.61 16.62 -4.74
C GLY A 16 -0.96 17.32 -5.93
N VAL A 17 -1.04 18.64 -5.96
CA VAL A 17 -0.62 19.49 -7.10
C VAL A 17 0.84 19.86 -6.97
N GLY A 18 1.65 19.44 -7.93
CA GLY A 18 3.02 19.90 -8.11
C GLY A 18 3.13 21.10 -9.09
N PRO A 19 4.31 21.73 -9.22
CA PRO A 19 4.48 22.96 -10.01
C PRO A 19 4.13 22.87 -11.50
N ARG A 20 4.15 21.67 -12.10
CA ARG A 20 3.88 21.45 -13.55
C ARG A 20 2.66 20.58 -13.82
N ASP A 21 1.92 20.19 -12.79
CA ASP A 21 0.86 19.18 -12.96
C ASP A 21 -0.37 19.76 -13.65
N LEU A 22 -0.66 21.05 -13.49
CA LEU A 22 -1.78 21.72 -14.17
C LEU A 22 -1.60 21.75 -15.69
N GLU A 23 -0.38 21.97 -16.16
CA GLU A 23 -0.07 21.90 -17.59
C GLU A 23 -0.27 20.48 -18.13
N ALA A 24 0.11 19.48 -17.33
CA ALA A 24 0.01 18.08 -17.69
C ALA A 24 -1.44 17.55 -17.75
N THR A 25 -2.35 18.05 -16.91
CA THR A 25 -3.79 17.67 -16.96
C THR A 25 -4.50 18.23 -18.19
N GLY A 26 -4.03 19.37 -18.72
CA GLY A 26 -4.61 20.02 -19.89
C GLY A 26 -6.10 20.29 -19.75
N GLN A 27 -6.85 20.11 -20.85
CA GLN A 27 -8.31 20.31 -20.91
C GLN A 27 -9.10 18.99 -20.70
N ASP A 28 -8.39 17.85 -20.52
CA ASP A 28 -9.01 16.54 -20.30
C ASP A 28 -8.44 15.85 -19.05
N PRO A 29 -8.85 16.27 -17.86
CA PRO A 29 -8.38 15.65 -16.60
C PRO A 29 -8.75 14.18 -16.47
N LYS A 30 -9.91 13.74 -16.97
CA LYS A 30 -10.31 12.31 -16.98
C LYS A 30 -9.38 11.48 -17.85
N GLY A 31 -9.14 11.91 -19.08
CA GLY A 31 -8.23 11.26 -20.00
C GLY A 31 -6.79 11.24 -19.47
N TRP A 32 -6.34 12.32 -18.81
CA TRP A 32 -5.03 12.35 -18.16
C TRP A 32 -4.89 11.29 -17.06
N VAL A 33 -5.90 11.10 -16.22
CA VAL A 33 -5.89 10.01 -15.22
C VAL A 33 -5.89 8.65 -15.90
N ALA A 34 -6.77 8.44 -16.90
CA ALA A 34 -6.91 7.17 -17.61
C ALA A 34 -5.64 6.77 -18.38
N ALA A 35 -4.90 7.73 -18.94
CA ALA A 35 -3.65 7.49 -19.66
C ALA A 35 -2.53 6.90 -18.78
N GLN A 36 -2.65 7.00 -17.46
CA GLN A 36 -1.71 6.41 -16.50
C GLN A 36 -1.96 4.91 -16.26
N ILE A 37 -3.08 4.36 -16.71
CA ILE A 37 -3.41 2.94 -16.61
C ILE A 37 -2.64 2.18 -17.69
N ARG A 38 -1.47 1.67 -17.32
CA ARG A 38 -0.62 0.89 -18.22
C ARG A 38 -0.52 -0.54 -17.73
N PRO A 39 -0.74 -1.58 -18.58
CA PRO A 39 -0.71 -2.99 -18.16
C PRO A 39 0.64 -3.43 -17.57
N PHE A 40 1.71 -2.80 -18.01
CA PHE A 40 3.08 -3.09 -17.58
C PHE A 40 3.63 -1.88 -16.83
N GLN A 41 3.47 -1.87 -15.52
CA GLN A 41 4.17 -0.93 -14.67
C GLN A 41 5.60 -1.42 -14.46
N THR A 42 6.54 -0.76 -15.10
CA THR A 42 7.95 -1.01 -14.80
C THR A 42 8.31 -0.41 -13.45
N VAL A 43 9.12 -1.11 -12.69
CA VAL A 43 9.67 -0.54 -11.45
C VAL A 43 10.50 0.70 -11.82
N PRO A 44 10.24 1.86 -11.19
CA PRO A 44 11.00 3.07 -11.47
C PRO A 44 12.51 2.85 -11.26
N ARG A 45 13.35 3.41 -12.13
CA ARG A 45 14.81 3.29 -12.03
C ARG A 45 15.35 3.65 -10.64
N ALA A 46 14.75 4.67 -10.02
CA ALA A 46 15.13 5.09 -8.68
C ALA A 46 14.94 3.98 -7.62
N LEU A 47 13.99 3.06 -7.83
CA LEU A 47 13.67 1.96 -6.92
C LEU A 47 14.31 0.63 -7.36
N ALA A 48 14.52 0.41 -8.66
CA ALA A 48 15.05 -0.83 -9.21
C ALA A 48 16.49 -1.16 -8.77
N ARG A 49 17.22 -0.16 -8.24
CA ARG A 49 18.60 -0.31 -7.75
C ARG A 49 18.73 -0.96 -6.38
N PHE A 50 17.64 -1.09 -5.65
CA PHE A 50 17.66 -1.68 -4.29
C PHE A 50 17.59 -3.20 -4.35
N PRO A 51 18.18 -3.90 -3.35
CA PRO A 51 18.25 -5.35 -3.34
C PRO A 51 16.86 -5.98 -3.26
N GLU A 52 16.70 -7.15 -3.87
CA GLU A 52 15.49 -7.95 -3.80
C GLU A 52 15.28 -8.55 -2.39
N ALA A 53 14.02 -8.85 -2.06
CA ALA A 53 13.67 -9.48 -0.78
C ALA A 53 14.45 -10.77 -0.54
N ALA A 54 14.72 -11.56 -1.60
CA ALA A 54 15.51 -12.77 -1.53
C ALA A 54 16.95 -12.51 -1.05
N GLU A 55 17.61 -11.49 -1.60
CA GLU A 55 18.97 -11.10 -1.20
C GLU A 55 19.01 -10.58 0.24
N ILE A 56 18.01 -9.78 0.62
CA ILE A 56 17.88 -9.26 1.99
C ILE A 56 17.71 -10.43 2.98
N ASN A 57 16.83 -11.40 2.67
CA ASN A 57 16.62 -12.58 3.50
C ASN A 57 17.90 -13.43 3.63
N GLN A 58 18.66 -13.57 2.56
CA GLN A 58 19.96 -14.26 2.60
C GLN A 58 20.93 -13.57 3.55
N GLN A 59 20.98 -12.22 3.53
CA GLN A 59 21.80 -11.44 4.46
C GLN A 59 21.32 -11.57 5.92
N ILE A 60 19.97 -11.56 6.14
CA ILE A 60 19.38 -11.81 7.46
C ILE A 60 19.78 -13.19 7.98
N HIS A 61 19.70 -14.21 7.12
CA HIS A 61 20.12 -15.58 7.47
C HIS A 61 21.60 -15.63 7.80
N THR A 62 22.47 -15.04 6.97
CA THR A 62 23.92 -14.95 7.23
C THR A 62 24.20 -14.29 8.59
N ALA A 63 23.51 -13.20 8.90
CA ALA A 63 23.63 -12.54 10.21
C ALA A 63 23.16 -13.46 11.36
N ARG A 64 22.13 -14.31 11.13
CA ARG A 64 21.60 -15.20 12.15
C ARG A 64 22.56 -16.33 12.52
N ILE A 65 23.24 -16.91 11.51
CA ILE A 65 24.15 -18.05 11.70
C ILE A 65 25.61 -17.64 12.00
N SER A 66 25.99 -16.38 11.80
CA SER A 66 27.34 -15.88 12.11
C SER A 66 27.62 -16.02 13.62
N ASP A 67 28.84 -16.37 13.99
CA ASP A 67 29.27 -16.34 15.38
C ASP A 67 29.79 -14.97 15.82
N SER A 68 30.17 -14.10 14.87
CA SER A 68 30.66 -12.76 15.13
C SER A 68 29.54 -11.77 15.45
N ARG A 69 29.54 -11.21 16.67
CA ARG A 69 28.62 -10.15 17.09
C ARG A 69 28.78 -8.88 16.24
N GLU A 70 30.00 -8.57 15.86
CA GLU A 70 30.31 -7.39 15.04
C GLU A 70 29.73 -7.56 13.61
N GLN A 71 29.93 -8.72 12.98
CA GLN A 71 29.36 -9.01 11.68
C GLN A 71 27.82 -8.94 11.70
N LYS A 72 27.17 -9.52 12.71
CA LYS A 72 25.71 -9.39 12.91
C LYS A 72 25.28 -7.92 12.96
N LYS A 73 25.97 -7.10 13.74
CA LYS A 73 25.66 -5.67 13.90
C LYS A 73 25.88 -4.92 12.58
N LYS A 74 26.96 -5.20 11.85
CA LYS A 74 27.28 -4.59 10.55
C LYS A 74 26.21 -4.89 9.51
N ILE A 75 25.81 -6.16 9.36
CA ILE A 75 24.77 -6.58 8.40
C ILE A 75 23.44 -5.91 8.75
N ARG A 76 22.98 -5.99 10.00
CA ARG A 76 21.71 -5.38 10.44
C ARG A 76 21.68 -3.87 10.22
N ARG A 77 22.81 -3.18 10.45
CA ARG A 77 22.93 -1.75 10.17
C ARG A 77 22.78 -1.47 8.68
N LYS A 78 23.53 -2.18 7.82
CA LYS A 78 23.48 -2.04 6.37
C LYS A 78 22.06 -2.25 5.81
N LEU A 79 21.37 -3.30 6.28
CA LEU A 79 20.00 -3.60 5.85
C LEU A 79 19.03 -2.49 6.24
N ARG A 80 19.15 -1.93 7.44
CA ARG A 80 18.32 -0.83 7.91
C ARG A 80 18.59 0.47 7.14
N GLU A 81 19.84 0.77 6.85
CA GLU A 81 20.24 1.92 6.03
C GLU A 81 19.68 1.78 4.61
N SER A 82 19.78 0.60 3.98
CA SER A 82 19.22 0.32 2.67
C SER A 82 17.71 0.47 2.63
N ALA A 83 16.97 -0.11 3.59
CA ALA A 83 15.52 0.04 3.67
C ALA A 83 15.09 1.52 3.87
N THR A 84 15.85 2.28 4.67
CA THR A 84 15.59 3.71 4.86
C THR A 84 15.84 4.50 3.57
N ALA A 85 16.91 4.18 2.85
CA ALA A 85 17.23 4.82 1.58
C ALA A 85 16.16 4.52 0.50
N GLU A 86 15.63 3.28 0.47
CA GLU A 86 14.55 2.91 -0.44
C GLU A 86 13.24 3.66 -0.11
N LEU A 87 12.90 3.83 1.19
CA LEU A 87 11.75 4.63 1.61
C LEU A 87 11.88 6.11 1.18
N LEU A 88 13.06 6.68 1.30
CA LEU A 88 13.31 8.06 0.82
C LEU A 88 13.17 8.15 -0.70
N ALA A 89 13.80 7.24 -1.44
CA ALA A 89 13.71 7.20 -2.91
C ALA A 89 12.25 7.00 -3.39
N ARG A 90 11.45 6.20 -2.66
CA ARG A 90 10.01 6.03 -2.90
C ARG A 90 9.25 7.34 -2.75
N ALA A 91 9.47 8.05 -1.65
CA ALA A 91 8.81 9.32 -1.40
C ALA A 91 9.23 10.41 -2.42
N GLU A 92 10.53 10.50 -2.73
CA GLU A 92 11.05 11.40 -3.76
C GLU A 92 10.45 11.10 -5.13
N TYR A 93 10.32 9.81 -5.49
CA TYR A 93 9.64 9.40 -6.71
C TYR A 93 8.18 9.84 -6.71
N GLN A 94 7.44 9.65 -5.61
CA GLN A 94 6.04 10.05 -5.48
C GLN A 94 5.84 11.57 -5.55
N ILE A 95 6.81 12.34 -5.08
CA ILE A 95 6.80 13.81 -5.20
C ILE A 95 6.97 14.24 -6.65
N ALA A 96 7.83 13.57 -7.42
CA ALA A 96 8.23 14.01 -8.76
C ALA A 96 7.52 13.22 -9.89
N THR A 97 6.72 12.19 -9.58
CA THR A 97 6.17 11.29 -10.59
C THR A 97 5.23 11.99 -11.57
N PRO A 98 5.34 11.72 -12.88
CA PRO A 98 4.36 12.15 -13.87
C PRO A 98 3.11 11.26 -13.90
N THR A 99 3.09 10.17 -13.13
CA THR A 99 1.98 9.21 -13.06
C THR A 99 1.46 9.04 -11.62
N PRO A 100 0.96 10.13 -10.99
CA PRO A 100 0.58 10.11 -9.58
C PRO A 100 -0.63 9.21 -9.28
N PHE A 101 -1.51 8.92 -10.26
CA PHE A 101 -2.58 7.96 -10.09
C PHE A 101 -2.06 6.53 -9.93
N ALA A 102 -1.06 6.14 -10.73
CA ALA A 102 -0.41 4.84 -10.56
C ALA A 102 0.20 4.69 -9.15
N GLU A 103 0.85 5.74 -8.65
CA GLU A 103 1.41 5.76 -7.29
C GLU A 103 0.32 5.70 -6.20
N ARG A 104 -0.83 6.36 -6.39
CA ARG A 104 -1.97 6.23 -5.50
C ARG A 104 -2.50 4.81 -5.45
N MET A 105 -2.57 4.14 -6.61
CA MET A 105 -2.95 2.72 -6.66
C MET A 105 -1.92 1.83 -5.95
N VAL A 106 -0.63 2.14 -6.03
CA VAL A 106 0.40 1.44 -5.22
C VAL A 106 0.13 1.64 -3.73
N LEU A 107 -0.17 2.86 -3.28
CA LEU A 107 -0.49 3.14 -1.87
C LEU A 107 -1.74 2.40 -1.41
N PHE A 108 -2.80 2.40 -2.23
CA PHE A 108 -4.04 1.68 -1.94
C PHE A 108 -3.79 0.17 -1.75
N TRP A 109 -3.11 -0.46 -2.71
CA TRP A 109 -2.84 -1.90 -2.65
C TRP A 109 -1.81 -2.27 -1.57
N SER A 110 -0.83 -1.42 -1.30
CA SER A 110 0.12 -1.61 -0.18
C SER A 110 -0.57 -1.54 1.18
N ASN A 111 -1.65 -0.75 1.29
CA ASN A 111 -2.48 -0.70 2.49
C ASN A 111 -3.46 -1.89 2.57
N HIS A 112 -3.99 -2.34 1.43
CA HIS A 112 -4.86 -3.51 1.37
C HIS A 112 -4.12 -4.81 1.75
N PHE A 113 -2.91 -5.00 1.23
CA PHE A 113 -2.04 -6.13 1.53
C PHE A 113 -0.96 -5.73 2.55
N THR A 114 -1.38 -5.26 3.70
CA THR A 114 -0.49 -4.73 4.71
C THR A 114 0.51 -5.76 5.23
N VAL A 115 1.77 -5.37 5.26
CA VAL A 115 2.82 -6.00 6.03
C VAL A 115 3.44 -4.97 6.97
N SER A 116 3.72 -5.36 8.24
CA SER A 116 4.14 -4.40 9.26
C SER A 116 5.52 -4.73 9.83
N ARG A 117 6.31 -3.68 10.07
CA ARG A 117 7.60 -3.78 10.76
C ARG A 117 7.49 -4.15 12.25
N SER A 118 6.27 -4.29 12.78
CA SER A 118 6.04 -4.84 14.12
C SER A 118 6.75 -6.17 14.32
N LYS A 119 6.88 -6.98 13.26
CA LYS A 119 7.81 -8.11 13.19
C LYS A 119 9.20 -7.66 12.71
N GLY A 120 10.02 -7.20 13.62
CA GLY A 120 11.31 -6.57 13.33
C GLY A 120 12.25 -7.33 12.39
N ILE A 121 12.12 -8.68 12.30
CA ILE A 121 12.98 -9.50 11.43
C ILE A 121 12.72 -9.26 9.94
N ILE A 122 11.47 -8.98 9.56
CA ILE A 122 11.10 -8.72 8.16
C ILE A 122 11.21 -7.25 7.78
N ALA A 123 11.38 -6.35 8.73
CA ALA A 123 11.38 -4.90 8.49
C ALA A 123 12.28 -4.45 7.32
N PRO A 124 13.47 -5.03 7.09
CA PRO A 124 14.29 -4.66 5.94
C PRO A 124 13.73 -5.07 4.57
N THR A 125 12.81 -6.03 4.51
CA THR A 125 12.24 -6.53 3.24
C THR A 125 10.93 -5.83 2.83
N LEU A 126 10.38 -4.93 3.66
CA LEU A 126 9.07 -4.33 3.42
C LEU A 126 9.04 -3.39 2.20
N PRO A 127 10.06 -2.54 1.94
CA PRO A 127 10.07 -1.77 0.70
C PRO A 127 10.15 -2.67 -0.55
N ALA A 128 10.94 -3.76 -0.48
CA ALA A 128 11.03 -4.75 -1.55
C ALA A 128 9.68 -5.45 -1.79
N PHE A 129 8.90 -5.74 -0.75
CA PHE A 129 7.54 -6.30 -0.88
C PHE A 129 6.63 -5.42 -1.74
N GLU A 130 6.58 -4.11 -1.49
CA GLU A 130 5.79 -3.19 -2.33
C GLU A 130 6.31 -3.20 -3.77
N ARG A 131 7.62 -3.14 -3.96
CA ARG A 131 8.26 -3.08 -5.26
C ARG A 131 8.07 -4.35 -6.09
N GLU A 132 8.08 -5.53 -5.45
CA GLU A 132 8.06 -6.83 -6.12
C GLU A 132 6.66 -7.43 -6.25
N ALA A 133 5.81 -7.31 -5.22
CA ALA A 133 4.51 -7.97 -5.19
C ALA A 133 3.33 -7.03 -5.50
N ILE A 134 3.44 -5.73 -5.21
CA ILE A 134 2.33 -4.79 -5.40
C ILE A 134 2.48 -4.02 -6.72
N ARG A 135 3.55 -3.24 -6.83
CA ARG A 135 3.76 -2.29 -7.93
C ARG A 135 3.61 -2.88 -9.33
N PRO A 136 4.16 -4.07 -9.66
CA PRO A 136 4.03 -4.66 -10.99
C PRO A 136 2.62 -5.13 -11.33
N HIS A 137 1.71 -5.21 -10.34
CA HIS A 137 0.40 -5.85 -10.49
C HIS A 137 -0.79 -4.89 -10.38
N ILE A 138 -0.60 -3.60 -10.07
CA ILE A 138 -1.68 -2.64 -9.80
C ILE A 138 -2.71 -2.49 -10.92
N PHE A 139 -2.36 -2.83 -12.17
CA PHE A 139 -3.24 -2.81 -13.34
C PHE A 139 -3.26 -4.15 -14.09
N LYS A 140 -2.85 -5.25 -13.43
CA LYS A 140 -2.98 -6.62 -13.94
C LYS A 140 -4.24 -7.29 -13.38
N ARG A 141 -4.26 -8.61 -13.33
CA ARG A 141 -5.32 -9.35 -12.67
C ARG A 141 -5.13 -9.37 -11.16
N PHE A 142 -6.23 -9.27 -10.43
CA PHE A 142 -6.20 -9.37 -8.97
C PHE A 142 -5.63 -10.72 -8.50
N GLU A 143 -5.93 -11.82 -9.22
CA GLU A 143 -5.37 -13.14 -8.91
C GLU A 143 -3.84 -13.16 -8.96
N ASP A 144 -3.22 -12.45 -9.92
CA ASP A 144 -1.76 -12.37 -10.06
C ASP A 144 -1.16 -11.63 -8.87
N MET A 145 -1.78 -10.52 -8.45
CA MET A 145 -1.35 -9.76 -7.26
C MET A 145 -1.53 -10.60 -5.99
N LEU A 146 -2.66 -11.26 -5.81
CA LEU A 146 -2.93 -12.09 -4.64
C LEU A 146 -1.91 -13.22 -4.50
N ILE A 147 -1.58 -13.91 -5.61
CA ILE A 147 -0.56 -14.97 -5.62
C ILE A 147 0.83 -14.38 -5.31
N ALA A 148 1.21 -13.26 -5.96
CA ALA A 148 2.50 -12.61 -5.73
C ALA A 148 2.67 -12.17 -4.26
N VAL A 149 1.63 -11.60 -3.66
CA VAL A 149 1.60 -11.18 -2.26
C VAL A 149 1.69 -12.38 -1.32
N THR A 150 0.85 -13.40 -1.53
CA THR A 150 0.78 -14.59 -0.67
C THR A 150 2.09 -15.37 -0.66
N SER A 151 2.75 -15.49 -1.81
CA SER A 151 4.04 -16.20 -1.94
C SER A 151 5.25 -15.34 -1.56
N HIS A 152 5.09 -14.03 -1.34
CA HIS A 152 6.22 -13.17 -1.04
C HIS A 152 6.82 -13.46 0.35
N PRO A 153 8.15 -13.55 0.48
CA PRO A 153 8.82 -13.86 1.75
C PRO A 153 8.43 -12.95 2.91
N SER A 154 8.17 -11.67 2.64
CA SER A 154 7.74 -10.71 3.68
C SER A 154 6.36 -11.06 4.24
N MET A 155 5.39 -11.44 3.39
CA MET A 155 4.04 -11.84 3.82
C MET A 155 4.07 -13.17 4.57
N LEU A 156 4.80 -14.15 4.04
CA LEU A 156 5.00 -15.45 4.71
C LEU A 156 5.64 -15.29 6.09
N GLY A 157 6.62 -14.38 6.22
CA GLY A 157 7.26 -14.08 7.50
C GLY A 157 6.40 -13.22 8.43
N TYR A 158 5.58 -12.32 7.89
CA TYR A 158 4.69 -11.46 8.67
C TYR A 158 3.60 -12.25 9.38
N LEU A 159 2.97 -13.19 8.68
CA LEU A 159 1.88 -14.02 9.20
C LEU A 159 2.34 -15.41 9.63
N ASP A 160 3.66 -15.63 9.82
CA ASP A 160 4.29 -16.85 10.33
C ASP A 160 3.98 -18.13 9.53
N ASN A 161 3.57 -18.00 8.26
CA ASN A 161 3.32 -19.16 7.42
C ASN A 161 4.61 -19.90 7.05
N ASN A 162 5.74 -19.19 7.01
CA ASN A 162 7.05 -19.78 6.72
C ASN A 162 7.49 -20.87 7.70
N VAL A 163 6.82 -20.98 8.85
CA VAL A 163 7.05 -22.03 9.87
C VAL A 163 5.82 -22.93 10.07
N SER A 164 4.74 -22.74 9.30
CA SER A 164 3.54 -23.57 9.32
C SER A 164 3.83 -24.96 8.75
N ILE A 165 3.49 -25.99 9.51
CA ILE A 165 3.77 -27.40 9.17
C ILE A 165 2.48 -28.19 9.30
N GLY A 166 2.17 -28.98 8.29
CA GLY A 166 1.03 -29.87 8.31
C GLY A 166 1.16 -30.92 9.42
N PRO A 167 0.15 -31.09 10.29
CA PRO A 167 0.22 -32.02 11.41
C PRO A 167 0.54 -33.46 10.99
N ASN A 168 0.02 -33.89 9.85
CA ASN A 168 0.21 -35.24 9.31
C ASN A 168 1.37 -35.35 8.31
N SER A 169 2.05 -34.22 8.03
CA SER A 169 3.20 -34.19 7.14
C SER A 169 4.41 -34.91 7.73
N GLN A 170 5.38 -35.23 6.88
CA GLN A 170 6.62 -35.87 7.31
C GLN A 170 7.35 -35.05 8.40
N ALA A 171 7.32 -33.72 8.32
CA ALA A 171 7.94 -32.83 9.32
C ALA A 171 7.06 -32.64 10.56
N GLY A 172 5.72 -32.76 10.44
CA GLY A 172 4.74 -32.52 11.51
C GLY A 172 4.78 -33.55 12.62
N ARG A 173 5.17 -34.78 12.32
CA ARG A 173 5.35 -35.89 13.29
C ARG A 173 6.30 -35.54 14.45
N ARG A 174 6.98 -34.40 14.39
CA ARG A 174 7.90 -33.90 15.42
C ARG A 174 7.31 -32.83 16.34
N GLY A 175 5.96 -32.65 16.37
CA GLY A 175 5.27 -31.76 17.32
C GLY A 175 5.23 -30.27 16.95
N ARG A 176 5.45 -29.92 15.68
CA ARG A 176 5.22 -28.56 15.17
C ARG A 176 3.83 -28.49 14.52
N GLY A 177 3.12 -27.37 14.71
CA GLY A 177 1.73 -27.26 14.38
C GLY A 177 1.40 -26.37 13.17
N LEU A 178 0.16 -26.48 12.75
CA LEU A 178 -0.49 -25.64 11.75
C LEU A 178 -0.59 -24.19 12.25
N ASN A 179 -0.28 -23.23 11.38
CA ASN A 179 -0.53 -21.81 11.62
C ASN A 179 -1.63 -21.32 10.67
N GLU A 180 -2.70 -20.79 11.23
CA GLU A 180 -3.89 -20.36 10.49
C GLU A 180 -3.85 -18.88 10.08
N ASN A 181 -2.90 -18.08 10.60
CA ASN A 181 -2.92 -16.62 10.45
C ASN A 181 -2.99 -16.18 8.97
N LEU A 182 -2.11 -16.71 8.11
CA LEU A 182 -2.11 -16.32 6.69
C LEU A 182 -3.42 -16.69 6.00
N ALA A 183 -3.95 -17.90 6.23
CA ALA A 183 -5.21 -18.33 5.64
C ALA A 183 -6.37 -17.44 6.10
N ARG A 184 -6.44 -17.13 7.39
CA ARG A 184 -7.44 -16.23 7.96
C ARG A 184 -7.39 -14.85 7.33
N GLU A 185 -6.23 -14.23 7.29
CA GLU A 185 -6.08 -12.88 6.73
C GLU A 185 -6.38 -12.84 5.22
N ILE A 186 -6.07 -13.91 4.48
CA ILE A 186 -6.45 -13.99 3.06
C ILE A 186 -7.97 -14.04 2.91
N LEU A 187 -8.66 -14.86 3.68
CA LEU A 187 -10.12 -14.96 3.61
C LEU A 187 -10.80 -13.67 4.08
N GLU A 188 -10.35 -13.13 5.22
CA GLU A 188 -11.02 -12.04 5.93
C GLU A 188 -10.69 -10.66 5.36
N LEU A 189 -9.41 -10.36 5.09
CA LEU A 189 -8.97 -9.03 4.72
C LEU A 189 -8.57 -8.88 3.26
N HIS A 190 -7.97 -9.93 2.67
CA HIS A 190 -7.42 -9.83 1.33
C HIS A 190 -8.44 -10.19 0.25
N THR A 191 -9.48 -10.99 0.56
CA THR A 191 -10.44 -11.48 -0.43
C THR A 191 -11.89 -11.27 0.01
N LEU A 192 -12.52 -12.22 0.69
CA LEU A 192 -13.97 -12.29 0.90
C LEU A 192 -14.53 -11.14 1.76
N GLY A 193 -13.75 -10.62 2.70
CA GLY A 193 -14.23 -9.72 3.75
C GLY A 193 -14.70 -10.50 4.99
N VAL A 194 -14.85 -9.80 6.12
CA VAL A 194 -15.26 -10.40 7.42
C VAL A 194 -16.56 -11.20 7.29
N ASP A 195 -17.55 -10.68 6.55
CA ASP A 195 -18.85 -11.30 6.34
C ASP A 195 -18.92 -12.13 5.04
N GLY A 196 -17.77 -12.63 4.57
CA GLY A 196 -17.63 -13.28 3.26
C GLY A 196 -18.17 -14.71 3.14
N GLY A 197 -18.79 -15.24 4.20
CA GLY A 197 -19.46 -16.55 4.22
C GLY A 197 -18.54 -17.75 4.42
N TYR A 198 -17.29 -17.54 4.84
CA TYR A 198 -16.35 -18.61 5.23
C TYR A 198 -16.55 -19.03 6.69
N THR A 199 -16.18 -20.25 7.01
CA THR A 199 -16.23 -20.84 8.35
C THR A 199 -14.82 -20.99 8.94
N GLN A 200 -14.74 -21.33 10.24
CA GLN A 200 -13.48 -21.67 10.88
C GLN A 200 -12.84 -22.93 10.26
N ASP A 201 -13.65 -23.86 9.75
CA ASP A 201 -13.15 -25.06 9.08
C ASP A 201 -12.53 -24.70 7.73
N ASP A 202 -13.11 -23.74 6.97
CA ASP A 202 -12.51 -23.22 5.74
C ASP A 202 -11.14 -22.59 6.01
N VAL A 203 -11.01 -21.83 7.10
CA VAL A 203 -9.72 -21.27 7.53
C VAL A 203 -8.69 -22.37 7.78
N ARG A 204 -9.09 -23.41 8.50
CA ARG A 204 -8.20 -24.54 8.85
C ARG A 204 -7.78 -25.32 7.60
N GLU A 205 -8.74 -25.63 6.73
CA GLU A 205 -8.49 -26.36 5.50
C GLU A 205 -7.60 -25.57 4.54
N PHE A 206 -7.84 -24.28 4.42
CA PHE A 206 -6.97 -23.41 3.62
C PHE A 206 -5.57 -23.28 4.23
N ALA A 207 -5.45 -23.18 5.56
CA ALA A 207 -4.15 -23.20 6.23
C ALA A 207 -3.38 -24.50 5.97
N ARG A 208 -4.06 -25.65 5.92
CA ARG A 208 -3.48 -26.95 5.54
C ARG A 208 -2.93 -26.92 4.11
N ALA A 209 -3.66 -26.29 3.16
CA ALA A 209 -3.22 -26.12 1.78
C ALA A 209 -1.99 -25.18 1.64
N LEU A 210 -1.82 -24.22 2.56
CA LEU A 210 -0.69 -23.30 2.58
C LEU A 210 0.53 -23.81 3.37
N THR A 211 0.45 -24.99 4.01
CA THR A 211 1.62 -25.59 4.65
C THR A 211 2.70 -25.89 3.62
N GLY A 212 3.96 -25.74 4.01
CA GLY A 212 5.09 -25.90 3.09
C GLY A 212 5.40 -24.68 2.23
N TRP A 213 4.49 -23.67 2.16
CA TRP A 213 4.80 -22.37 1.54
C TRP A 213 5.74 -21.59 2.47
N THR A 214 7.00 -21.50 2.11
CA THR A 214 8.04 -20.91 2.95
C THR A 214 9.04 -20.10 2.12
N HIS A 215 10.12 -19.67 2.72
CA HIS A 215 11.23 -19.05 2.02
C HIS A 215 12.57 -19.63 2.47
N GLY A 216 13.57 -19.57 1.60
CA GLY A 216 14.91 -20.06 1.87
C GLY A 216 15.53 -19.38 3.12
N GLY A 217 16.35 -20.13 3.85
CA GLY A 217 16.98 -19.67 5.11
C GLY A 217 16.30 -20.14 6.39
N THR A 218 15.12 -20.79 6.31
CA THR A 218 14.46 -21.42 7.47
C THR A 218 14.86 -22.88 7.68
N VAL A 219 15.88 -23.37 6.93
CA VAL A 219 16.31 -24.79 6.95
C VAL A 219 17.02 -25.16 8.25
N PRO A 220 16.76 -26.34 8.84
CA PRO A 220 17.55 -26.89 9.95
C PRO A 220 19.03 -27.03 9.58
N LYS A 221 19.93 -26.82 10.54
CA LYS A 221 21.41 -26.76 10.42
C LYS A 221 22.11 -27.88 9.63
N LYS A 222 21.40 -28.96 9.27
CA LYS A 222 21.98 -30.16 8.62
C LYS A 222 21.95 -30.16 7.09
N GLN A 223 21.22 -29.26 6.43
CA GLN A 223 21.22 -29.17 4.98
C GLN A 223 22.09 -27.98 4.51
N LYS A 224 23.23 -28.28 3.91
CA LYS A 224 24.26 -27.31 3.46
C LYS A 224 23.88 -26.42 2.27
N THR A 225 22.70 -26.56 1.70
CA THR A 225 22.25 -25.70 0.61
C THR A 225 21.47 -24.51 1.18
N ILE A 226 22.16 -23.41 1.40
CA ILE A 226 21.54 -22.09 1.61
C ILE A 226 20.86 -21.73 0.29
N ARG A 227 19.55 -21.96 0.21
CA ARG A 227 18.75 -21.49 -0.92
C ARG A 227 18.46 -20.00 -0.77
N SER A 228 18.34 -19.36 -1.91
CA SER A 228 18.16 -17.92 -2.06
C SER A 228 17.01 -17.40 -1.23
N GLY A 229 16.94 -16.82 -0.20
CA GLY A 229 15.82 -16.26 0.61
C GLY A 229 14.50 -15.95 -0.12
N ALA A 230 14.30 -16.49 -1.33
CA ALA A 230 13.12 -16.44 -2.16
C ALA A 230 12.05 -17.45 -1.68
N PHE A 231 10.86 -17.34 -2.26
CA PHE A 231 9.79 -18.31 -2.08
C PHE A 231 10.26 -19.75 -2.38
N GLU A 232 9.84 -20.68 -1.57
CA GLU A 232 10.13 -22.11 -1.70
C GLU A 232 8.92 -22.92 -1.22
N PHE A 233 8.52 -23.92 -1.98
CA PHE A 233 7.59 -24.94 -1.50
C PHE A 233 8.35 -26.15 -0.96
N ARG A 234 8.01 -26.60 0.25
CA ARG A 234 8.61 -27.77 0.91
C ARG A 234 7.57 -28.84 1.15
N GLU A 235 7.58 -29.84 0.30
CA GLU A 235 6.67 -30.96 0.35
C GLU A 235 6.71 -31.69 1.71
N VAL A 236 7.88 -31.84 2.31
CA VAL A 236 8.04 -32.49 3.63
C VAL A 236 7.29 -31.77 4.77
N MET A 237 6.92 -30.49 4.59
CA MET A 237 6.13 -29.71 5.54
C MET A 237 4.65 -29.64 5.14
N HIS A 238 4.31 -30.07 3.93
CA HIS A 238 2.97 -29.93 3.39
C HIS A 238 2.04 -31.00 3.96
N GLU A 239 0.82 -30.59 4.32
CA GLU A 239 -0.22 -31.48 4.84
C GLU A 239 -0.75 -32.39 3.74
N PRO A 240 -0.74 -33.71 3.87
CA PRO A 240 -1.26 -34.63 2.87
C PRO A 240 -2.80 -34.62 2.83
N GLY A 241 -3.35 -35.23 1.77
CA GLY A 241 -4.78 -35.42 1.55
C GLY A 241 -5.51 -34.22 0.99
N PRO A 242 -6.75 -34.41 0.49
CA PRO A 242 -7.55 -33.34 -0.08
C PRO A 242 -7.96 -32.30 0.97
N LYS A 243 -8.27 -31.07 0.53
CA LYS A 243 -8.78 -29.97 1.37
C LYS A 243 -10.09 -29.48 0.83
N THR A 244 -11.03 -29.12 1.70
CA THR A 244 -12.33 -28.56 1.31
C THR A 244 -12.44 -27.14 1.82
N VAL A 245 -12.57 -26.17 0.90
CA VAL A 245 -12.69 -24.73 1.22
C VAL A 245 -13.92 -24.20 0.49
N LEU A 246 -14.81 -23.51 1.22
CA LEU A 246 -16.08 -22.98 0.70
C LEU A 246 -16.91 -24.03 -0.06
N GLY A 247 -17.00 -25.24 0.50
CA GLY A 247 -17.75 -26.36 -0.07
C GLY A 247 -17.13 -27.03 -1.31
N LYS A 248 -15.97 -26.52 -1.80
CA LYS A 248 -15.23 -27.11 -2.92
C LYS A 248 -14.05 -27.93 -2.43
N THR A 249 -13.95 -29.19 -2.90
CA THR A 249 -12.83 -30.07 -2.59
C THR A 249 -11.71 -29.93 -3.63
N TYR A 250 -10.51 -29.67 -3.15
CA TYR A 250 -9.27 -29.60 -3.91
C TYR A 250 -8.47 -30.88 -3.68
N ARG A 251 -8.10 -31.56 -4.77
CA ARG A 251 -7.29 -32.77 -4.69
C ARG A 251 -5.87 -32.43 -4.21
N GLU A 252 -5.24 -33.37 -3.54
CA GLU A 252 -3.84 -33.25 -3.17
C GLU A 252 -2.97 -33.08 -4.44
N ASP A 253 -2.32 -31.92 -4.58
CA ASP A 253 -1.40 -31.61 -5.68
C ASP A 253 -0.30 -30.64 -5.20
N GLY A 254 0.11 -30.77 -3.94
CA GLY A 254 1.17 -29.98 -3.33
C GLY A 254 0.89 -28.47 -3.45
N MET A 255 1.85 -27.71 -3.98
CA MET A 255 1.71 -26.26 -4.13
C MET A 255 0.49 -25.83 -4.96
N LYS A 256 0.09 -26.66 -5.94
CA LYS A 256 -0.97 -26.27 -6.90
C LYS A 256 -2.35 -26.19 -6.28
N GLU A 257 -2.62 -26.95 -5.19
CA GLU A 257 -3.92 -26.83 -4.51
C GLU A 257 -4.09 -25.45 -3.85
N GLY A 258 -3.06 -24.92 -3.18
CA GLY A 258 -3.07 -23.58 -2.63
C GLY A 258 -3.25 -22.50 -3.72
N LEU A 259 -2.59 -22.67 -4.88
CA LEU A 259 -2.79 -21.80 -6.04
C LEU A 259 -4.20 -21.86 -6.60
N ALA A 260 -4.82 -23.04 -6.65
CA ALA A 260 -6.20 -23.20 -7.12
C ALA A 260 -7.20 -22.51 -6.18
N ILE A 261 -7.03 -22.66 -4.87
CA ILE A 261 -7.84 -21.98 -3.85
C ILE A 261 -7.71 -20.45 -4.02
N LEU A 262 -6.49 -19.91 -4.11
CA LEU A 262 -6.27 -18.47 -4.31
C LEU A 262 -6.95 -17.93 -5.57
N LYS A 263 -6.93 -18.67 -6.68
CA LYS A 263 -7.62 -18.30 -7.92
C LYS A 263 -9.13 -18.28 -7.77
N ASP A 264 -9.71 -19.24 -7.07
CA ASP A 264 -11.14 -19.29 -6.82
C ASP A 264 -11.56 -18.15 -5.87
N LEU A 265 -10.81 -17.89 -4.81
CA LEU A 265 -11.03 -16.75 -3.91
C LEU A 265 -10.94 -15.41 -4.64
N ALA A 266 -9.97 -15.25 -5.53
CA ALA A 266 -9.82 -14.02 -6.32
C ALA A 266 -11.02 -13.72 -7.24
N ARG A 267 -11.78 -14.75 -7.63
CA ARG A 267 -12.94 -14.65 -8.52
C ARG A 267 -14.28 -14.70 -7.79
N HIS A 268 -14.24 -14.88 -6.47
CA HIS A 268 -15.46 -15.04 -5.67
C HIS A 268 -16.29 -13.75 -5.65
N PRO A 269 -17.65 -13.82 -5.70
CA PRO A 269 -18.50 -12.64 -5.65
C PRO A 269 -18.31 -11.76 -4.42
N ALA A 270 -18.06 -12.36 -3.25
CA ALA A 270 -17.75 -11.62 -2.03
C ALA A 270 -16.45 -10.81 -2.17
N THR A 271 -15.41 -11.37 -2.82
CA THR A 271 -14.16 -10.65 -3.12
C THR A 271 -14.41 -9.45 -4.01
N ALA A 272 -15.21 -9.60 -5.07
CA ALA A 272 -15.56 -8.50 -5.95
C ALA A 272 -16.25 -7.36 -5.17
N ARG A 273 -17.19 -7.67 -4.30
CA ARG A 273 -17.88 -6.69 -3.45
C ARG A 273 -16.93 -6.05 -2.44
N HIS A 274 -16.10 -6.84 -1.76
CA HIS A 274 -15.13 -6.35 -0.79
C HIS A 274 -14.15 -5.36 -1.42
N ILE A 275 -13.53 -5.73 -2.55
CA ILE A 275 -12.59 -4.86 -3.28
C ILE A 275 -13.29 -3.60 -3.81
N ALA A 276 -14.49 -3.74 -4.40
CA ALA A 276 -15.28 -2.61 -4.88
C ALA A 276 -15.61 -1.63 -3.74
N THR A 277 -16.00 -2.12 -2.57
CA THR A 277 -16.30 -1.29 -1.39
C THR A 277 -15.06 -0.55 -0.92
N LYS A 278 -13.92 -1.22 -0.80
CA LYS A 278 -12.66 -0.57 -0.39
C LYS A 278 -12.22 0.49 -1.40
N LEU A 279 -12.31 0.19 -2.70
CA LEU A 279 -11.93 1.13 -3.74
C LEU A 279 -12.86 2.35 -3.78
N ALA A 280 -14.17 2.14 -3.70
CA ALA A 280 -15.15 3.22 -3.64
C ALA A 280 -14.97 4.08 -2.38
N ARG A 281 -14.69 3.47 -1.23
CA ARG A 281 -14.36 4.19 0.01
C ARG A 281 -13.10 5.04 -0.15
N HIS A 282 -12.08 4.51 -0.79
CA HIS A 282 -10.83 5.24 -1.00
C HIS A 282 -11.00 6.46 -1.91
N PHE A 283 -11.77 6.33 -3.00
CA PHE A 283 -11.83 7.37 -4.04
C PHE A 283 -13.11 8.22 -4.02
N ILE A 284 -14.20 7.78 -3.42
CA ILE A 284 -15.48 8.51 -3.48
C ILE A 284 -15.79 9.18 -2.13
N ALA A 285 -16.08 8.39 -1.10
CA ALA A 285 -16.47 8.89 0.23
C ALA A 285 -16.24 7.82 1.30
N ASP A 286 -16.18 8.20 2.57
CA ASP A 286 -16.05 7.28 3.71
C ASP A 286 -17.21 6.27 3.76
N THR A 287 -18.41 6.71 3.37
CA THR A 287 -19.59 5.86 3.11
C THR A 287 -19.95 5.99 1.63
N PRO A 288 -19.42 5.11 0.76
CA PRO A 288 -19.62 5.25 -0.67
C PRO A 288 -21.07 4.90 -1.06
N PRO A 289 -21.63 5.55 -2.12
CA PRO A 289 -22.93 5.22 -2.65
C PRO A 289 -22.99 3.75 -3.08
N GLN A 290 -24.08 3.06 -2.69
CA GLN A 290 -24.24 1.63 -2.96
C GLN A 290 -24.21 1.32 -4.47
N GLY A 291 -24.82 2.19 -5.31
CA GLY A 291 -24.78 2.03 -6.76
C GLY A 291 -23.38 2.03 -7.36
N ALA A 292 -22.45 2.84 -6.82
CA ALA A 292 -21.05 2.85 -7.23
C ALA A 292 -20.35 1.54 -6.85
N VAL A 293 -20.58 1.04 -5.63
CA VAL A 293 -20.05 -0.26 -5.17
C VAL A 293 -20.56 -1.40 -6.05
N ASP A 294 -21.86 -1.43 -6.33
CA ASP A 294 -22.49 -2.48 -7.16
C ASP A 294 -21.97 -2.44 -8.60
N HIS A 295 -21.77 -1.25 -9.16
CA HIS A 295 -21.18 -1.10 -10.49
C HIS A 295 -19.76 -1.66 -10.54
N LEU A 296 -18.90 -1.23 -9.62
CA LEU A 296 -17.51 -1.68 -9.57
C LEU A 296 -17.39 -3.19 -9.30
N ALA A 297 -18.25 -3.75 -8.44
CA ALA A 297 -18.28 -5.19 -8.17
C ALA A 297 -18.67 -5.99 -9.42
N ARG A 298 -19.68 -5.53 -10.19
CA ARG A 298 -20.05 -6.15 -11.47
C ARG A 298 -18.93 -6.09 -12.49
N VAL A 299 -18.24 -4.96 -12.60
CA VAL A 299 -17.08 -4.83 -13.49
C VAL A 299 -15.98 -5.80 -13.08
N PHE A 300 -15.64 -5.87 -11.79
CA PHE A 300 -14.64 -6.79 -11.27
C PHE A 300 -14.97 -8.25 -11.64
N GLN A 301 -16.20 -8.70 -11.42
CA GLN A 301 -16.65 -10.05 -11.76
C GLN A 301 -16.61 -10.30 -13.26
N ASN A 302 -17.25 -9.43 -14.07
CA ASN A 302 -17.37 -9.62 -15.52
C ASN A 302 -16.01 -9.59 -16.22
N LYS A 303 -15.05 -8.83 -15.69
CA LYS A 303 -13.66 -8.72 -16.18
C LYS A 303 -12.71 -9.66 -15.46
N ARG A 304 -13.22 -10.60 -14.62
CA ARG A 304 -12.44 -11.60 -13.91
C ARG A 304 -11.25 -11.00 -13.13
N GLY A 305 -11.51 -9.92 -12.39
CA GLY A 305 -10.50 -9.24 -11.58
C GLY A 305 -9.47 -8.45 -12.37
N ASP A 306 -9.76 -8.00 -13.59
CA ASP A 306 -8.90 -7.08 -14.35
C ASP A 306 -8.90 -5.70 -13.67
N LEU A 307 -7.76 -5.35 -13.03
CA LEU A 307 -7.61 -4.12 -12.26
C LEU A 307 -7.50 -2.88 -13.15
N ALA A 308 -7.02 -3.01 -14.38
CA ALA A 308 -7.04 -1.91 -15.34
C ALA A 308 -8.49 -1.56 -15.74
N ALA A 309 -9.30 -2.57 -16.04
CA ALA A 309 -10.72 -2.38 -16.35
C ALA A 309 -11.49 -1.79 -15.14
N LEU A 310 -11.21 -2.28 -13.93
CA LEU A 310 -11.81 -1.76 -12.70
C LEU A 310 -11.43 -0.29 -12.46
N SER A 311 -10.16 0.07 -12.67
CA SER A 311 -9.67 1.45 -12.53
C SER A 311 -10.30 2.40 -13.56
N ARG A 312 -10.49 1.94 -14.81
CA ARG A 312 -11.23 2.73 -15.82
C ARG A 312 -12.68 2.93 -15.42
N ALA A 313 -13.36 1.88 -14.97
CA ALA A 313 -14.74 1.98 -14.51
C ALA A 313 -14.88 2.95 -13.32
N LEU A 314 -13.92 3.00 -12.42
CA LEU A 314 -13.87 3.98 -11.32
C LEU A 314 -13.77 5.41 -11.85
N ILE A 315 -12.89 5.67 -12.83
CA ILE A 315 -12.70 7.00 -13.42
C ILE A 315 -13.96 7.47 -14.16
N GLU A 316 -14.70 6.57 -14.77
CA GLU A 316 -15.94 6.87 -15.53
C GLU A 316 -17.15 7.15 -14.62
N LEU A 317 -17.11 6.82 -13.33
CA LEU A 317 -18.21 7.11 -12.42
C LEU A 317 -18.35 8.62 -12.18
N ASP A 318 -19.53 9.19 -12.49
CA ASP A 318 -19.79 10.62 -12.23
C ASP A 318 -19.68 10.97 -10.74
N THR A 319 -20.06 10.04 -9.86
CA THR A 319 -20.00 10.23 -8.40
C THR A 319 -18.58 10.50 -7.87
N VAL A 320 -17.54 10.05 -8.58
CA VAL A 320 -16.15 10.31 -8.16
C VAL A 320 -15.71 11.75 -8.51
N TRP A 321 -16.45 12.44 -9.39
CA TRP A 321 -16.17 13.81 -9.85
C TRP A 321 -17.14 14.85 -9.25
N ALA A 322 -18.20 14.41 -8.55
CA ALA A 322 -19.28 15.27 -8.10
C ALA A 322 -18.84 16.27 -7.00
N GLU A 323 -18.15 15.75 -5.98
CA GLU A 323 -17.71 16.57 -4.84
C GLU A 323 -16.20 16.68 -4.81
N PRO A 324 -15.61 17.89 -4.74
CA PRO A 324 -14.16 18.05 -4.83
C PRO A 324 -13.38 17.60 -3.57
N MET A 325 -14.00 17.62 -2.38
CA MET A 325 -13.28 17.44 -1.10
C MET A 325 -13.93 16.47 -0.10
N PRO A 326 -14.47 15.29 -0.50
CA PRO A 326 -15.21 14.41 0.43
C PRO A 326 -14.27 13.63 1.36
N LYS A 327 -13.00 13.48 1.01
CA LYS A 327 -12.02 12.67 1.75
C LYS A 327 -10.97 13.53 2.44
N VAL A 328 -10.60 13.15 3.66
CA VAL A 328 -9.46 13.73 4.38
C VAL A 328 -8.18 13.06 3.93
N LYS A 329 -7.14 13.84 3.65
CA LYS A 329 -5.80 13.30 3.38
C LYS A 329 -5.28 12.59 4.63
N THR A 330 -4.84 11.35 4.48
CA THR A 330 -4.09 10.68 5.54
C THR A 330 -2.79 11.45 5.83
N PRO A 331 -2.13 11.24 6.98
CA PRO A 331 -0.85 11.90 7.26
C PRO A 331 0.20 11.69 6.17
N TYR A 332 0.28 10.49 5.57
CA TYR A 332 1.21 10.23 4.47
C TYR A 332 0.86 11.06 3.23
N GLU A 333 -0.42 11.09 2.85
CA GLU A 333 -0.89 11.90 1.72
C GLU A 333 -0.66 13.40 1.95
N LEU A 334 -0.88 13.88 3.17
CA LEU A 334 -0.62 15.28 3.55
C LEU A 334 0.87 15.61 3.38
N VAL A 335 1.77 14.77 3.89
CA VAL A 335 3.22 14.97 3.79
C VAL A 335 3.67 14.99 2.33
N ILE A 336 3.25 14.02 1.52
CA ILE A 336 3.63 13.96 0.10
C ILE A 336 3.04 15.14 -0.68
N SER A 337 1.75 15.47 -0.47
CA SER A 337 1.11 16.60 -1.18
C SER A 337 1.72 17.95 -0.78
N THR A 338 2.16 18.12 0.46
CA THR A 338 2.88 19.31 0.91
C THR A 338 4.22 19.44 0.18
N PHE A 339 5.02 18.37 0.13
CA PHE A 339 6.30 18.41 -0.60
C PHE A 339 6.11 18.60 -2.11
N ARG A 340 5.05 18.06 -2.70
CA ARG A 340 4.69 18.35 -4.11
C ARG A 340 4.34 19.82 -4.29
N ALA A 341 3.49 20.38 -3.43
CA ALA A 341 3.09 21.78 -3.48
C ALA A 341 4.28 22.73 -3.34
N LEU A 342 5.23 22.41 -2.46
CA LEU A 342 6.45 23.20 -2.25
C LEU A 342 7.55 22.95 -3.30
N GLY A 343 7.34 22.05 -4.27
CA GLY A 343 8.31 21.72 -5.30
C GLY A 343 9.60 21.08 -4.79
N ALA A 344 9.53 20.37 -3.65
CA ALA A 344 10.68 19.69 -3.07
C ALA A 344 11.25 18.65 -4.03
N LYS A 345 12.58 18.63 -4.22
CA LYS A 345 13.24 17.68 -5.14
C LYS A 345 13.89 16.51 -4.42
N THR A 346 14.40 16.77 -3.23
CA THR A 346 15.13 15.78 -2.42
C THR A 346 14.64 15.83 -0.98
N LEU A 347 14.61 14.66 -0.35
CA LEU A 347 14.25 14.50 1.04
C LEU A 347 15.41 13.92 1.84
N ASN A 348 15.54 14.35 3.06
CA ASN A 348 16.36 13.64 4.03
C ASN A 348 15.47 12.85 5.01
N ARG A 349 16.11 11.97 5.77
CA ARG A 349 15.40 11.12 6.72
C ARG A 349 14.53 11.91 7.71
N ARG A 350 15.00 13.07 8.17
CA ARG A 350 14.27 13.90 9.16
C ARG A 350 13.02 14.53 8.54
N MET A 351 13.08 14.88 7.26
CA MET A 351 11.95 15.47 6.53
C MET A 351 10.82 14.47 6.28
N LEU A 352 11.11 13.17 6.17
CA LEU A 352 10.09 12.15 5.91
C LEU A 352 9.68 11.38 7.18
N THR A 353 10.63 10.78 7.87
CA THR A 353 10.31 9.84 8.95
C THR A 353 9.82 10.52 10.22
N LEU A 354 10.34 11.71 10.54
CA LEU A 354 9.94 12.41 11.75
C LEU A 354 8.48 12.91 11.65
N PRO A 355 8.04 13.62 10.58
CA PRO A 355 6.65 14.00 10.42
C PRO A 355 5.71 12.80 10.48
N LEU A 356 5.99 11.74 9.73
CA LEU A 356 5.12 10.57 9.68
C LEU A 356 5.02 9.85 11.03
N LYS A 357 6.08 9.88 11.85
CA LYS A 357 6.03 9.40 13.22
C LYS A 357 5.15 10.32 14.09
N THR A 358 5.35 11.64 14.02
CA THR A 358 4.58 12.63 14.80
C THR A 358 3.10 12.61 14.43
N LEU A 359 2.80 12.43 13.15
CA LEU A 359 1.45 12.35 12.61
C LEU A 359 0.86 10.92 12.68
N ALA A 360 1.55 9.98 13.33
CA ALA A 360 1.12 8.62 13.62
C ALA A 360 0.80 7.74 12.39
N GLN A 361 1.47 7.99 11.23
CA GLN A 361 1.36 7.10 10.06
C GLN A 361 2.74 6.82 9.43
N GLU A 362 3.58 6.08 10.15
CA GLU A 362 4.88 5.66 9.59
C GLU A 362 4.68 4.57 8.52
N PRO A 363 5.39 4.65 7.37
CA PRO A 363 5.32 3.63 6.34
C PRO A 363 5.63 2.23 6.88
N PHE A 364 4.86 1.25 6.45
CA PHE A 364 4.99 -0.14 6.87
C PHE A 364 4.95 -0.35 8.40
N ASN A 365 4.18 0.47 9.11
CA ASN A 365 4.00 0.36 10.55
C ASN A 365 2.53 0.37 10.97
N ALA A 366 1.66 -0.13 10.10
CA ALA A 366 0.24 -0.26 10.45
C ALA A 366 0.08 -1.13 11.70
N PRO A 367 -0.90 -0.81 12.56
CA PRO A 367 -1.08 -1.46 13.86
C PRO A 367 -1.56 -2.92 13.74
N SER A 368 -2.20 -3.25 12.61
CA SER A 368 -2.77 -4.59 12.36
C SER A 368 -2.66 -4.97 10.88
N PRO A 369 -2.91 -6.24 10.50
CA PRO A 369 -2.97 -6.66 9.11
C PRO A 369 -4.05 -5.96 8.27
N GLN A 370 -5.07 -5.40 8.92
CA GLN A 370 -6.12 -4.59 8.27
C GLN A 370 -5.59 -3.35 7.54
N GLY A 371 -4.39 -2.88 7.92
CA GLY A 371 -3.78 -1.68 7.39
C GLY A 371 -4.15 -0.42 8.15
N TRP A 372 -3.86 0.73 7.55
CA TRP A 372 -4.24 2.04 8.05
C TRP A 372 -5.70 2.34 7.72
N PRO A 373 -6.45 2.96 8.64
CA PRO A 373 -7.82 3.37 8.38
C PRO A 373 -7.91 4.37 7.23
N ASP A 374 -8.96 4.24 6.41
CA ASP A 374 -9.23 5.14 5.26
C ASP A 374 -10.47 6.02 5.50
N GLN A 375 -10.81 6.28 6.75
CA GLN A 375 -11.94 7.10 7.17
C GLN A 375 -11.47 8.32 7.96
N ALA A 376 -12.18 9.44 7.80
CA ALA A 376 -11.81 10.74 8.36
C ALA A 376 -11.66 10.74 9.88
N ASP A 377 -12.55 10.02 10.59
CA ASP A 377 -12.62 10.01 12.06
C ASP A 377 -11.28 9.64 12.71
N HIS A 378 -10.51 8.75 12.08
CA HIS A 378 -9.20 8.36 12.60
C HIS A 378 -8.13 9.45 12.48
N TRP A 379 -8.34 10.47 11.62
CA TRP A 379 -7.32 11.47 11.28
C TRP A 379 -7.68 12.89 11.72
N LEU A 380 -8.91 13.12 12.21
CA LEU A 380 -9.44 14.43 12.58
C LEU A 380 -9.57 14.65 14.08
N ALA A 381 -9.01 13.79 14.93
CA ALA A 381 -8.95 14.06 16.37
C ALA A 381 -8.25 15.42 16.63
N PRO A 382 -8.68 16.21 17.61
CA PRO A 382 -8.15 17.56 17.88
C PRO A 382 -6.62 17.61 17.97
N GLU A 383 -6.00 16.66 18.67
CA GLU A 383 -4.55 16.58 18.80
C GLU A 383 -3.87 16.24 17.45
N ALA A 384 -4.53 15.43 16.60
CA ALA A 384 -4.00 15.11 15.28
C ALA A 384 -4.01 16.35 14.37
N LEU A 385 -5.06 17.15 14.42
CA LEU A 385 -5.15 18.42 13.69
C LEU A 385 -4.10 19.43 14.14
N LEU A 386 -3.91 19.61 15.45
CA LEU A 386 -2.87 20.49 15.99
C LEU A 386 -1.47 20.07 15.51
N ARG A 387 -1.15 18.78 15.57
CA ARG A 387 0.13 18.24 15.08
C ARG A 387 0.33 18.50 13.57
N ARG A 388 -0.73 18.42 12.78
CA ARG A 388 -0.68 18.74 11.33
C ARG A 388 -0.34 20.22 11.12
N ILE A 389 -1.02 21.14 11.81
CA ILE A 389 -0.79 22.58 11.71
C ILE A 389 0.63 22.93 12.15
N GLU A 390 1.08 22.39 13.30
CA GLU A 390 2.44 22.63 13.81
C GLU A 390 3.50 22.15 12.83
N TRP A 391 3.32 20.95 12.26
CA TRP A 391 4.24 20.43 11.26
C TRP A 391 4.27 21.29 9.99
N ILE A 392 3.09 21.68 9.48
CA ILE A 392 2.97 22.54 8.28
C ILE A 392 3.68 23.87 8.53
N ARG A 393 3.43 24.51 9.66
CA ARG A 393 4.12 25.76 10.03
C ARG A 393 5.64 25.59 10.03
N ALA A 394 6.12 24.51 10.64
CA ALA A 394 7.56 24.24 10.74
C ALA A 394 8.21 23.94 9.38
N ILE A 395 7.51 23.26 8.46
CA ILE A 395 8.06 22.94 7.14
C ILE A 395 8.00 24.15 6.20
N SER A 396 6.96 24.96 6.25
CA SER A 396 6.83 26.21 5.46
C SER A 396 7.95 27.20 5.76
N ALA A 397 8.34 27.33 7.04
CA ALA A 397 9.46 28.19 7.43
C ALA A 397 10.86 27.64 7.02
N ARG A 398 10.97 26.34 6.68
CA ARG A 398 12.23 25.69 6.31
C ARG A 398 12.46 25.52 4.82
N LEU A 399 11.37 25.42 4.06
CA LEU A 399 11.41 25.26 2.60
C LEU A 399 10.86 26.54 1.97
N PRO A 400 11.74 27.47 1.57
CA PRO A 400 11.30 28.70 0.93
C PRO A 400 10.60 28.36 -0.38
N VAL A 401 9.41 28.93 -0.54
CA VAL A 401 8.63 28.85 -1.78
C VAL A 401 9.11 29.96 -2.69
N THR A 402 9.40 29.63 -3.94
CA THR A 402 9.86 30.60 -4.94
C THR A 402 8.72 31.40 -5.58
N GLU A 403 7.49 30.90 -5.46
CA GLU A 403 6.28 31.58 -5.97
C GLU A 403 5.58 32.39 -4.87
N PRO A 404 4.87 33.49 -5.20
CA PRO A 404 4.05 34.22 -4.25
C PRO A 404 2.96 33.30 -3.62
N PRO A 405 2.61 33.46 -2.32
CA PRO A 405 1.62 32.65 -1.65
C PRO A 405 0.24 32.62 -2.32
N VAL A 406 -0.19 33.72 -2.94
CA VAL A 406 -1.43 33.77 -3.71
C VAL A 406 -1.36 32.88 -4.95
N GLN A 407 -0.21 32.80 -5.64
CA GLN A 407 -0.04 31.88 -6.76
C GLN A 407 -0.03 30.42 -6.29
N LEU A 408 0.60 30.14 -5.15
CA LEU A 408 0.53 28.82 -4.51
C LEU A 408 -0.93 28.44 -4.20
N LEU A 409 -1.71 29.36 -3.58
CA LEU A 409 -3.14 29.16 -3.30
C LEU A 409 -3.88 28.76 -4.60
N GLU A 410 -3.77 29.62 -5.64
CA GLU A 410 -4.48 29.41 -6.91
C GLU A 410 -4.09 28.07 -7.56
N ARG A 411 -2.83 27.68 -7.45
CA ARG A 411 -2.33 26.43 -8.01
C ARG A 411 -2.83 25.20 -7.25
N VAL A 412 -2.87 25.23 -5.92
CA VAL A 412 -3.11 24.01 -5.13
C VAL A 412 -4.54 23.83 -4.67
N ILE A 413 -5.29 24.92 -4.42
CA ILE A 413 -6.67 24.89 -3.93
C ILE A 413 -7.59 25.93 -4.61
N GLY A 414 -7.10 26.71 -5.59
CA GLY A 414 -7.83 27.84 -6.19
C GLY A 414 -9.31 27.59 -6.47
N PRO A 415 -9.71 26.46 -7.13
CA PRO A 415 -11.11 26.19 -7.46
C PRO A 415 -12.04 25.98 -6.25
N VAL A 416 -11.47 25.62 -5.09
CA VAL A 416 -12.21 25.25 -3.87
C VAL A 416 -11.92 26.17 -2.69
N ALA A 417 -11.02 27.14 -2.87
CA ALA A 417 -10.66 28.10 -1.81
C ALA A 417 -11.83 28.99 -1.45
N SER A 418 -12.24 28.99 -0.19
CA SER A 418 -13.29 29.87 0.33
C SER A 418 -12.81 31.34 0.41
N ASP A 419 -13.76 32.28 0.41
CA ASP A 419 -13.43 33.70 0.61
C ASP A 419 -12.72 33.95 1.94
N THR A 420 -13.09 33.21 2.98
CA THR A 420 -12.42 33.27 4.28
C THR A 420 -10.97 32.83 4.19
N THR A 421 -10.68 31.73 3.49
CA THR A 421 -9.31 31.23 3.28
C THR A 421 -8.49 32.25 2.50
N ARG A 422 -9.06 32.85 1.43
CA ARG A 422 -8.40 33.90 0.63
C ARG A 422 -8.07 35.13 1.47
N ALA A 423 -9.05 35.66 2.24
CA ALA A 423 -8.86 36.79 3.10
C ALA A 423 -7.80 36.59 4.19
N MET A 424 -7.77 35.36 4.78
CA MET A 424 -6.75 35.00 5.78
C MET A 424 -5.33 34.98 5.18
N ILE A 425 -5.18 34.52 3.95
CA ILE A 425 -3.89 34.46 3.27
C ILE A 425 -3.41 35.85 2.86
N ASP A 426 -4.31 36.69 2.34
CA ASP A 426 -4.03 38.08 2.00
C ASP A 426 -3.62 38.92 3.22
N GLY A 427 -4.24 38.69 4.38
CA GLY A 427 -3.93 39.34 5.65
C GLY A 427 -2.75 38.76 6.43
N ALA A 428 -2.04 37.77 5.87
CA ALA A 428 -0.97 37.10 6.58
C ALA A 428 0.25 38.02 6.84
N PRO A 429 0.89 37.96 8.03
CA PRO A 429 1.97 38.86 8.42
C PRO A 429 3.30 38.63 7.64
N SER A 430 3.43 37.49 6.96
CA SER A 430 4.61 37.15 6.15
C SER A 430 4.30 36.12 5.08
N ALA A 431 5.15 35.99 4.06
CA ALA A 431 5.03 34.96 3.02
C ALA A 431 5.07 33.54 3.59
N ASP A 432 5.89 33.28 4.59
CA ASP A 432 5.95 31.96 5.26
C ASP A 432 4.65 31.65 6.00
N ALA A 433 4.07 32.66 6.68
CA ALA A 433 2.77 32.53 7.37
C ALA A 433 1.65 32.30 6.33
N ALA A 434 1.62 33.04 5.23
CA ALA A 434 0.66 32.86 4.14
C ALA A 434 0.77 31.45 3.53
N THR A 435 1.98 30.99 3.24
CA THR A 435 2.25 29.62 2.76
C THR A 435 1.74 28.57 3.74
N ALA A 436 2.01 28.76 5.04
CA ALA A 436 1.52 27.85 6.08
C ALA A 436 -0.02 27.82 6.14
N LEU A 437 -0.70 28.99 5.97
CA LEU A 437 -2.16 29.08 5.93
C LEU A 437 -2.74 28.33 4.72
N VAL A 438 -2.14 28.45 3.53
CA VAL A 438 -2.56 27.67 2.35
C VAL A 438 -2.51 26.16 2.64
N LEU A 439 -1.38 25.67 3.16
CA LEU A 439 -1.16 24.25 3.38
C LEU A 439 -1.91 23.68 4.61
N ALA A 440 -2.26 24.54 5.57
CA ALA A 440 -3.06 24.19 6.75
C ALA A 440 -4.57 24.36 6.53
N SER A 441 -5.00 24.96 5.42
CA SER A 441 -6.41 25.18 5.13
C SER A 441 -7.19 23.86 5.07
N ALA A 442 -8.48 23.93 5.38
CA ALA A 442 -9.38 22.77 5.30
C ALA A 442 -9.41 22.19 3.88
N GLU A 443 -9.34 23.04 2.88
CA GLU A 443 -9.34 22.70 1.47
C GLU A 443 -8.08 21.91 1.06
N PHE A 444 -6.91 22.32 1.53
CA PHE A 444 -5.67 21.60 1.24
C PHE A 444 -5.57 20.27 1.97
N GLN A 445 -6.15 20.15 3.16
CA GLN A 445 -6.14 18.91 3.94
C GLN A 445 -7.11 17.85 3.41
N ARG A 446 -7.90 18.17 2.39
CA ARG A 446 -8.85 17.26 1.76
C ARG A 446 -8.49 16.94 0.30
N ARG A 447 -9.19 15.96 -0.26
CA ARG A 447 -9.03 15.48 -1.63
C ARG A 447 -10.34 14.94 -2.20
#